data_af8336e6f17ebaf0c27768c8680db279
#
_entry.id   af8336e6f17ebaf0c27768c8680db279
#
_cell.length_a   1.000
_cell.length_b   1.000
_cell.length_c   1.000
_cell.angle_alpha   90.00
_cell.angle_beta   90.00
_cell.angle_gamma   90.00
#
_symmetry.space_group_name_H-M   'P 1'
#
loop_
_entity.id
_entity.type
_entity.pdbx_description
1 polymer ?
#
loop_
_entity_poly.entity_id
_entity_poly.type
_entity_poly.pdbx_seq_one_letter_code
_entity_poly.pdbx_strand_id
1 'polypeptide(L)'
;MVIMSTSETKESTPLVCVICDVFNHGAYLRDCLNGLTNQETNFDYTILIHDDASTDSSPHIIKEYEERYPNLFKTIFQKNNQYSQGIGIWKTYQFPRIQTKYVAFCEGDDYWIDSMKLQKEVDFLESHSECSAVFGNIIVRDETVNPITETPSKQLARFFKLEDVLSGTLFPVASICVRRMVIDNWDNSIRSNGDMILAYTAASLGNVYMLNDCMSVYRRTGKGVCTSKDRSQQLIAELKEWYNFHKQLQFPKPLTLIHYQSKVIVRYICNMGLHHFPFKDILKHLRTKYVLIYVYYINKLLIKHIYNIFTTR
;
A
#
# COMPACT_ATOMS: atom_id res chain seq x y z
N MET A 1 -51.86 -6.18 -30.76
CA MET A 1 -51.03 -5.11 -30.16
C MET A 1 -50.20 -5.75 -29.06
N VAL A 2 -48.97 -6.17 -29.39
CA VAL A 2 -48.07 -6.87 -28.45
C VAL A 2 -47.25 -5.78 -27.75
N ILE A 3 -47.51 -5.58 -26.47
CA ILE A 3 -46.69 -4.69 -25.64
C ILE A 3 -45.41 -5.44 -25.32
N MET A 4 -44.32 -5.11 -26.01
CA MET A 4 -42.98 -5.52 -25.60
C MET A 4 -42.62 -4.73 -24.34
N SER A 5 -42.58 -5.41 -23.19
CA SER A 5 -42.01 -4.88 -21.97
C SER A 5 -40.47 -4.79 -22.17
N THR A 6 -39.99 -3.58 -22.38
CA THR A 6 -38.55 -3.31 -22.23
C THR A 6 -38.19 -3.52 -20.75
N SER A 7 -37.61 -4.64 -20.43
CA SER A 7 -36.92 -4.81 -19.14
C SER A 7 -35.74 -3.86 -19.12
N GLU A 8 -35.91 -2.71 -18.48
CA GLU A 8 -34.75 -1.92 -18.04
C GLU A 8 -33.90 -2.84 -17.12
N THR A 9 -32.81 -3.32 -17.64
CA THR A 9 -31.77 -3.96 -16.80
C THR A 9 -31.27 -2.88 -15.87
N LYS A 10 -31.73 -2.90 -14.62
CA LYS A 10 -31.18 -2.10 -13.55
C LYS A 10 -29.69 -2.46 -13.49
N GLU A 11 -28.81 -1.60 -13.97
CA GLU A 11 -27.36 -1.78 -13.79
C GLU A 11 -27.13 -1.94 -12.28
N SER A 12 -26.66 -3.10 -11.88
CA SER A 12 -26.31 -3.36 -10.47
C SER A 12 -25.14 -2.47 -10.11
N THR A 13 -25.24 -1.74 -9.02
CA THR A 13 -24.12 -0.93 -8.53
C THR A 13 -22.98 -1.90 -8.15
N PRO A 14 -21.77 -1.73 -8.71
CA PRO A 14 -20.64 -2.59 -8.37
C PRO A 14 -20.38 -2.63 -6.85
N LEU A 15 -20.06 -3.80 -6.34
CA LEU A 15 -19.79 -3.99 -4.90
C LEU A 15 -18.38 -3.49 -4.51
N VAL A 16 -17.43 -3.63 -5.42
CA VAL A 16 -16.01 -3.26 -5.23
C VAL A 16 -15.59 -2.27 -6.32
N CYS A 17 -14.82 -1.26 -5.97
CA CYS A 17 -13.98 -0.56 -6.93
C CYS A 17 -12.50 -0.83 -6.65
N VAL A 18 -11.72 -0.95 -7.71
CA VAL A 18 -10.26 -1.08 -7.65
C VAL A 18 -9.64 0.26 -8.06
N ILE A 19 -8.84 0.84 -7.19
CA ILE A 19 -8.06 2.05 -7.49
C ILE A 19 -6.74 1.64 -8.12
N CYS A 20 -6.44 2.18 -9.30
CA CYS A 20 -5.19 1.94 -10.02
C CYS A 20 -4.61 3.27 -10.51
N ASP A 21 -3.50 3.70 -9.91
CA ASP A 21 -2.78 4.89 -10.34
C ASP A 21 -1.61 4.51 -11.25
N VAL A 22 -1.44 5.28 -12.31
CA VAL A 22 -0.47 5.01 -13.37
C VAL A 22 0.35 6.27 -13.68
N PHE A 23 1.68 6.14 -13.70
CA PHE A 23 2.58 7.14 -14.25
C PHE A 23 3.84 6.48 -14.82
N ASN A 24 3.93 6.41 -16.16
CA ASN A 24 5.04 5.79 -16.89
C ASN A 24 5.28 4.32 -16.48
N HIS A 25 4.21 3.55 -16.38
CA HIS A 25 4.22 2.13 -16.05
C HIS A 25 4.10 1.20 -17.27
N GLY A 26 4.32 1.69 -18.49
CA GLY A 26 4.08 0.94 -19.72
C GLY A 26 4.77 -0.43 -19.80
N ALA A 27 5.93 -0.58 -19.15
CA ALA A 27 6.64 -1.86 -19.08
C ALA A 27 5.97 -2.91 -18.18
N TYR A 28 5.10 -2.49 -17.25
CA TYR A 28 4.53 -3.30 -16.18
C TYR A 28 3.02 -3.42 -16.26
N LEU A 29 2.38 -2.42 -16.85
CA LEU A 29 0.94 -2.16 -16.78
C LEU A 29 0.09 -3.32 -17.33
N ARG A 30 0.60 -4.07 -18.31
CA ARG A 30 -0.13 -5.24 -18.86
C ARG A 30 -0.32 -6.34 -17.81
N ASP A 31 0.70 -6.61 -16.98
CA ASP A 31 0.58 -7.59 -15.90
C ASP A 31 -0.43 -7.10 -14.86
N CYS A 32 -0.37 -5.80 -14.51
CA CYS A 32 -1.34 -5.18 -13.60
C CYS A 32 -2.77 -5.37 -14.13
N LEU A 33 -3.06 -4.86 -15.34
CA LEU A 33 -4.41 -4.91 -15.91
C LEU A 33 -4.91 -6.34 -16.15
N ASN A 34 -4.03 -7.28 -16.52
CA ASN A 34 -4.38 -8.71 -16.60
C ASN A 34 -4.82 -9.25 -15.23
N GLY A 35 -4.07 -8.96 -14.16
CA GLY A 35 -4.44 -9.39 -12.81
C GLY A 35 -5.78 -8.79 -12.35
N LEU A 36 -6.05 -7.54 -12.71
CA LEU A 36 -7.31 -6.85 -12.37
C LEU A 36 -8.51 -7.35 -13.19
N THR A 37 -8.32 -7.70 -14.46
CA THR A 37 -9.41 -8.16 -15.34
C THR A 37 -9.70 -9.64 -15.24
N ASN A 38 -8.79 -10.44 -14.66
CA ASN A 38 -8.96 -11.88 -14.47
C ASN A 38 -9.59 -12.25 -13.12
N GLN A 39 -10.21 -11.31 -12.42
CA GLN A 39 -10.86 -11.62 -11.14
C GLN A 39 -12.17 -12.38 -11.35
N GLU A 40 -12.30 -13.48 -10.61
CA GLU A 40 -13.48 -14.34 -10.57
C GLU A 40 -14.31 -13.99 -9.32
N THR A 41 -15.46 -13.35 -9.53
CA THR A 41 -16.33 -12.89 -8.44
C THR A 41 -17.79 -13.20 -8.71
N ASN A 42 -18.58 -13.38 -7.66
CA ASN A 42 -20.04 -13.50 -7.74
C ASN A 42 -20.76 -12.14 -7.62
N PHE A 43 -20.02 -11.05 -7.73
CA PHE A 43 -20.48 -9.66 -7.69
C PHE A 43 -19.79 -8.83 -8.77
N ASP A 44 -20.41 -7.71 -9.14
CA ASP A 44 -19.81 -6.76 -10.07
C ASP A 44 -18.75 -5.90 -9.38
N TYR A 45 -17.66 -5.60 -10.10
CA TYR A 45 -16.65 -4.64 -9.68
C TYR A 45 -16.30 -3.68 -10.81
N THR A 46 -15.60 -2.59 -10.48
CA THR A 46 -15.16 -1.57 -11.45
C THR A 46 -13.72 -1.17 -11.15
N ILE A 47 -12.98 -0.74 -12.17
CA ILE A 47 -11.58 -0.31 -12.05
C ILE A 47 -11.52 1.21 -12.33
N LEU A 48 -11.08 1.96 -11.32
CA LEU A 48 -10.88 3.40 -11.40
C LEU A 48 -9.42 3.68 -11.73
N ILE A 49 -9.11 3.90 -13.03
CA ILE A 49 -7.75 4.25 -13.43
C ILE A 49 -7.56 5.77 -13.38
N HIS A 50 -6.37 6.18 -12.93
CA HIS A 50 -5.90 7.54 -13.04
C HIS A 50 -4.50 7.52 -13.65
N ASP A 51 -4.38 7.96 -14.90
CA ASP A 51 -3.11 8.17 -15.59
C ASP A 51 -2.65 9.61 -15.35
N ASP A 52 -1.55 9.77 -14.64
CA ASP A 52 -1.02 11.07 -14.21
C ASP A 52 -0.12 11.73 -15.25
N ALA A 53 -0.61 11.83 -16.48
CA ALA A 53 0.08 12.37 -17.65
C ALA A 53 1.32 11.55 -18.05
N SER A 54 1.17 10.23 -18.19
CA SER A 54 2.23 9.36 -18.70
C SER A 54 2.66 9.76 -20.11
N THR A 55 3.96 9.65 -20.37
CA THR A 55 4.60 9.97 -21.65
C THR A 55 5.09 8.73 -22.39
N ASP A 56 4.97 7.56 -21.78
CA ASP A 56 5.32 6.26 -22.34
C ASP A 56 4.10 5.57 -23.00
N SER A 57 4.14 4.25 -23.15
CA SER A 57 3.03 3.47 -23.73
C SER A 57 1.81 3.28 -22.80
N SER A 58 1.86 3.75 -21.55
CA SER A 58 0.79 3.54 -20.56
C SER A 58 -0.61 3.98 -21.06
N PRO A 59 -0.79 5.20 -21.63
CA PRO A 59 -2.11 5.62 -22.09
C PRO A 59 -2.66 4.76 -23.21
N HIS A 60 -1.80 4.24 -24.09
CA HIS A 60 -2.20 3.36 -25.16
C HIS A 60 -2.67 2.00 -24.63
N ILE A 61 -1.91 1.43 -23.70
CA ILE A 61 -2.27 0.16 -23.04
C ILE A 61 -3.61 0.28 -22.31
N ILE A 62 -3.84 1.36 -21.56
CA ILE A 62 -5.10 1.59 -20.87
C ILE A 62 -6.28 1.57 -21.87
N LYS A 63 -6.15 2.29 -23.00
CA LYS A 63 -7.21 2.34 -24.02
C LYS A 63 -7.51 0.98 -24.63
N GLU A 64 -6.49 0.14 -24.90
CA GLU A 64 -6.71 -1.23 -25.38
C GLU A 64 -7.58 -2.04 -24.41
N TYR A 65 -7.38 -1.87 -23.11
CA TYR A 65 -8.17 -2.58 -22.08
C TYR A 65 -9.57 -1.97 -21.93
N GLU A 66 -9.74 -0.66 -22.04
CA GLU A 66 -11.05 0.00 -22.06
C GLU A 66 -11.92 -0.49 -23.23
N GLU A 67 -11.32 -0.61 -24.43
CA GLU A 67 -12.00 -1.13 -25.62
C GLU A 67 -12.39 -2.60 -25.46
N ARG A 68 -11.52 -3.40 -24.82
CA ARG A 68 -11.78 -4.83 -24.56
C ARG A 68 -12.81 -5.09 -23.47
N TYR A 69 -12.89 -4.19 -22.46
CA TYR A 69 -13.74 -4.32 -21.28
C TYR A 69 -14.51 -3.02 -21.00
N PRO A 70 -15.41 -2.59 -21.88
CA PRO A 70 -15.96 -1.21 -21.89
C PRO A 70 -16.72 -0.82 -20.62
N ASN A 71 -17.29 -1.78 -19.87
CA ASN A 71 -18.06 -1.51 -18.64
C ASN A 71 -17.22 -1.64 -17.35
N LEU A 72 -16.00 -2.12 -17.45
CA LEU A 72 -15.17 -2.41 -16.29
C LEU A 72 -14.33 -1.20 -15.85
N PHE A 73 -13.89 -0.39 -16.81
CA PHE A 73 -12.97 0.72 -16.56
C PHE A 73 -13.65 2.07 -16.48
N LYS A 74 -13.18 2.91 -15.57
CA LYS A 74 -13.50 4.34 -15.49
C LYS A 74 -12.18 5.10 -15.37
N THR A 75 -11.69 5.65 -16.48
CA THR A 75 -10.34 6.24 -16.56
C THR A 75 -10.37 7.77 -16.52
N ILE A 76 -9.36 8.35 -15.88
CA ILE A 76 -8.97 9.76 -16.01
C ILE A 76 -7.58 9.80 -16.63
N PHE A 77 -7.43 10.56 -17.72
CA PHE A 77 -6.14 10.91 -18.29
C PHE A 77 -5.82 12.37 -17.98
N GLN A 78 -4.76 12.61 -17.22
CA GLN A 78 -4.31 13.96 -16.91
C GLN A 78 -3.51 14.56 -18.06
N LYS A 79 -3.56 15.89 -18.17
CA LYS A 79 -2.72 16.64 -19.14
C LYS A 79 -1.35 17.02 -18.57
N ASN A 80 -1.28 17.16 -17.26
CA ASN A 80 -0.06 17.51 -16.52
C ASN A 80 0.04 16.58 -15.31
N ASN A 81 1.27 16.22 -14.95
CA ASN A 81 1.52 15.39 -13.77
C ASN A 81 1.10 16.13 -12.49
N GLN A 82 0.07 15.62 -11.83
CA GLN A 82 -0.54 16.21 -10.65
C GLN A 82 0.27 15.92 -9.39
N TYR A 83 0.81 14.68 -9.30
CA TYR A 83 1.62 14.28 -8.16
C TYR A 83 2.86 15.15 -7.99
N SER A 84 3.53 15.52 -9.09
CA SER A 84 4.69 16.42 -9.06
C SER A 84 4.36 17.84 -8.57
N GLN A 85 3.09 18.23 -8.64
CA GLN A 85 2.58 19.51 -8.13
C GLN A 85 2.15 19.41 -6.65
N GLY A 86 2.38 18.26 -5.99
CA GLY A 86 1.99 18.04 -4.61
C GLY A 86 0.51 17.75 -4.41
N ILE A 87 -0.23 17.39 -5.46
CA ILE A 87 -1.64 17.06 -5.40
C ILE A 87 -1.77 15.58 -5.00
N GLY A 88 -2.53 15.30 -3.96
CA GLY A 88 -2.84 13.95 -3.51
C GLY A 88 -3.83 13.28 -4.47
N ILE A 89 -3.38 12.31 -5.26
CA ILE A 89 -4.14 11.68 -6.34
C ILE A 89 -5.39 10.99 -5.79
N TRP A 90 -5.26 10.14 -4.79
CA TRP A 90 -6.39 9.41 -4.20
C TRP A 90 -7.51 10.36 -3.76
N LYS A 91 -7.15 11.33 -2.93
CA LYS A 91 -8.11 12.28 -2.36
C LYS A 91 -8.81 13.13 -3.41
N THR A 92 -8.04 13.58 -4.41
CA THR A 92 -8.54 14.58 -5.37
C THR A 92 -9.30 13.93 -6.53
N TYR A 93 -8.83 12.78 -7.00
CA TYR A 93 -9.33 12.20 -8.24
C TYR A 93 -9.98 10.83 -8.07
N GLN A 94 -9.53 10.01 -7.12
CA GLN A 94 -10.03 8.65 -6.95
C GLN A 94 -11.23 8.59 -6.00
N PHE A 95 -11.08 9.08 -4.77
CA PHE A 95 -12.11 8.96 -3.73
C PHE A 95 -13.46 9.59 -4.09
N PRO A 96 -13.53 10.76 -4.78
CA PRO A 96 -14.82 11.33 -5.19
C PRO A 96 -15.62 10.46 -6.16
N ARG A 97 -14.99 9.47 -6.81
CA ARG A 97 -15.65 8.56 -7.76
C ARG A 97 -16.16 7.26 -7.12
N ILE A 98 -15.81 7.01 -5.86
CA ILE A 98 -16.16 5.77 -5.17
C ILE A 98 -17.63 5.77 -4.79
N GLN A 99 -18.38 4.77 -5.29
CA GLN A 99 -19.79 4.55 -4.95
C GLN A 99 -20.02 3.14 -4.37
N THR A 100 -18.97 2.33 -4.27
CA THR A 100 -18.99 0.92 -3.88
C THR A 100 -18.87 0.74 -2.38
N LYS A 101 -19.23 -0.45 -1.87
CA LYS A 101 -19.12 -0.83 -0.46
C LYS A 101 -17.67 -1.10 -0.04
N TYR A 102 -16.87 -1.62 -0.98
CA TYR A 102 -15.47 -1.98 -0.77
C TYR A 102 -14.56 -1.28 -1.77
N VAL A 103 -13.31 -1.08 -1.37
CA VAL A 103 -12.26 -0.43 -2.18
C VAL A 103 -11.00 -1.27 -2.10
N ALA A 104 -10.53 -1.78 -3.22
CA ALA A 104 -9.25 -2.46 -3.35
C ALA A 104 -8.25 -1.58 -4.10
N PHE A 105 -6.96 -1.88 -4.00
CA PHE A 105 -5.90 -1.06 -4.58
C PHE A 105 -4.88 -1.93 -5.32
N CYS A 106 -4.38 -1.42 -6.44
CA CYS A 106 -3.23 -1.96 -7.15
C CYS A 106 -2.60 -0.86 -8.00
N GLU A 107 -1.36 -0.47 -7.72
CA GLU A 107 -0.65 0.50 -8.55
C GLU A 107 -0.20 -0.13 -9.87
N GLY A 108 -0.05 0.66 -10.93
CA GLY A 108 0.17 0.16 -12.29
C GLY A 108 1.51 -0.56 -12.53
N ASP A 109 2.45 -0.50 -11.57
CA ASP A 109 3.71 -1.26 -11.58
C ASP A 109 3.66 -2.57 -10.76
N ASP A 110 2.58 -2.79 -9.99
CA ASP A 110 2.30 -4.01 -9.25
C ASP A 110 1.25 -4.88 -9.98
N TYR A 111 1.01 -6.10 -9.52
CA TYR A 111 -0.03 -6.95 -10.13
C TYR A 111 -0.57 -8.01 -9.18
N TRP A 112 -1.82 -8.44 -9.46
CA TRP A 112 -2.47 -9.53 -8.74
C TRP A 112 -2.20 -10.87 -9.42
N ILE A 113 -2.01 -11.92 -8.60
CA ILE A 113 -1.72 -13.30 -9.05
C ILE A 113 -2.78 -14.32 -8.63
N ASP A 114 -3.71 -13.94 -7.76
CA ASP A 114 -4.83 -14.76 -7.31
C ASP A 114 -6.13 -14.27 -7.98
N SER A 115 -6.71 -15.08 -8.86
CA SER A 115 -7.97 -14.73 -9.54
C SER A 115 -9.17 -14.62 -8.59
N MET A 116 -9.08 -15.22 -7.40
CA MET A 116 -10.10 -15.18 -6.36
C MET A 116 -9.85 -14.12 -5.30
N LYS A 117 -8.87 -13.22 -5.50
CA LYS A 117 -8.49 -12.23 -4.49
C LYS A 117 -9.68 -11.39 -4.02
N LEU A 118 -10.40 -10.74 -4.93
CA LEU A 118 -11.54 -9.90 -4.56
C LEU A 118 -12.65 -10.71 -3.89
N GLN A 119 -12.93 -11.91 -4.37
CA GLN A 119 -13.94 -12.79 -3.76
C GLN A 119 -13.58 -13.13 -2.32
N LYS A 120 -12.35 -13.61 -2.08
CA LYS A 120 -11.89 -13.99 -0.74
C LYS A 120 -11.90 -12.81 0.23
N GLU A 121 -11.48 -11.64 -0.23
CA GLU A 121 -11.43 -10.42 0.60
C GLU A 121 -12.83 -9.92 0.97
N VAL A 122 -13.76 -9.94 0.02
CA VAL A 122 -15.15 -9.54 0.27
C VAL A 122 -15.83 -10.54 1.19
N ASP A 123 -15.72 -11.84 0.94
CA ASP A 123 -16.30 -12.89 1.78
C ASP A 123 -15.80 -12.78 3.23
N PHE A 124 -14.50 -12.51 3.39
CA PHE A 124 -13.93 -12.27 4.72
C PHE A 124 -14.56 -11.04 5.38
N LEU A 125 -14.59 -9.90 4.68
CA LEU A 125 -15.16 -8.68 5.24
C LEU A 125 -16.66 -8.81 5.51
N GLU A 126 -17.44 -9.53 4.67
CA GLU A 126 -18.87 -9.76 4.93
C GLU A 126 -19.10 -10.59 6.20
N SER A 127 -18.22 -11.54 6.48
CA SER A 127 -18.31 -12.41 7.68
C SER A 127 -17.71 -11.81 8.95
N HIS A 128 -16.93 -10.71 8.85
CA HIS A 128 -16.20 -10.08 9.97
C HIS A 128 -16.49 -8.58 10.03
N SER A 129 -17.64 -8.22 10.60
CA SER A 129 -18.09 -6.82 10.68
C SER A 129 -17.19 -5.92 11.52
N GLU A 130 -16.41 -6.50 12.44
CA GLU A 130 -15.41 -5.83 13.27
C GLU A 130 -14.15 -5.45 12.51
N CYS A 131 -13.96 -5.95 11.28
CA CYS A 131 -12.82 -5.62 10.43
C CYS A 131 -13.13 -4.45 9.49
N SER A 132 -12.25 -3.48 9.45
CA SER A 132 -12.28 -2.34 8.52
C SER A 132 -11.57 -2.64 7.20
N ALA A 133 -10.60 -3.55 7.23
CA ALA A 133 -9.77 -3.93 6.10
C ALA A 133 -9.27 -5.37 6.19
N VAL A 134 -8.91 -5.92 5.04
CA VAL A 134 -8.25 -7.22 4.88
C VAL A 134 -7.17 -7.11 3.82
N PHE A 135 -6.11 -7.90 3.91
CA PHE A 135 -5.08 -8.01 2.90
C PHE A 135 -4.47 -9.41 2.89
N GLY A 136 -3.81 -9.79 1.80
CA GLY A 136 -3.11 -11.08 1.70
C GLY A 136 -1.59 -10.92 1.76
N ASN A 137 -0.89 -12.04 1.79
CA ASN A 137 0.55 -12.08 1.57
C ASN A 137 0.91 -11.62 0.16
N ILE A 138 2.16 -11.20 -0.02
CA ILE A 138 2.70 -10.71 -1.29
C ILE A 138 3.99 -11.43 -1.66
N ILE A 139 4.34 -11.41 -2.93
CA ILE A 139 5.70 -11.65 -3.42
C ILE A 139 6.36 -10.28 -3.61
N VAL A 140 7.55 -10.10 -3.08
CA VAL A 140 8.41 -8.96 -3.43
C VAL A 140 9.31 -9.40 -4.58
N ARG A 141 9.08 -8.81 -5.76
CA ARG A 141 9.90 -9.01 -6.96
C ARG A 141 10.90 -7.87 -7.08
N ASP A 142 12.18 -8.16 -6.86
CA ASP A 142 13.24 -7.17 -6.91
C ASP A 142 13.95 -7.23 -8.27
N GLU A 143 13.67 -6.25 -9.12
CA GLU A 143 14.25 -6.06 -10.45
C GLU A 143 15.49 -5.16 -10.43
N THR A 144 15.90 -4.66 -9.26
CA THR A 144 17.12 -3.86 -9.09
C THR A 144 18.37 -4.71 -8.99
N VAL A 145 18.23 -6.03 -8.86
CA VAL A 145 19.32 -7.00 -8.74
C VAL A 145 19.36 -7.97 -9.91
N ASN A 146 20.53 -8.50 -10.21
CA ASN A 146 20.71 -9.48 -11.28
C ASN A 146 21.38 -10.75 -10.71
N PRO A 147 20.77 -11.93 -10.77
CA PRO A 147 19.43 -12.17 -11.34
C PRO A 147 18.30 -11.54 -10.51
N ILE A 148 17.15 -11.29 -11.17
CA ILE A 148 15.91 -10.85 -10.51
C ILE A 148 15.55 -11.85 -9.41
N THR A 149 15.15 -11.35 -8.24
CA THR A 149 14.76 -12.18 -7.11
C THR A 149 13.27 -12.03 -6.77
N GLU A 150 12.65 -13.12 -6.37
CA GLU A 150 11.28 -13.13 -5.85
C GLU A 150 11.28 -13.70 -4.43
N THR A 151 10.77 -12.92 -3.50
CA THR A 151 10.73 -13.31 -2.08
C THR A 151 9.29 -13.25 -1.60
N PRO A 152 8.62 -14.41 -1.40
CA PRO A 152 7.30 -14.45 -0.81
C PRO A 152 7.33 -13.95 0.65
N SER A 153 6.36 -13.15 1.03
CA SER A 153 6.13 -12.90 2.45
C SER A 153 5.56 -14.20 3.05
N LYS A 154 6.12 -14.60 4.20
CA LYS A 154 5.72 -15.83 4.90
C LYS A 154 5.07 -15.49 6.24
N GLN A 155 4.21 -14.50 6.25
CA GLN A 155 3.51 -14.14 7.47
C GLN A 155 2.28 -15.04 7.65
N LEU A 156 2.04 -15.45 8.89
CA LEU A 156 0.84 -16.20 9.25
C LEU A 156 -0.34 -15.24 9.39
N ALA A 157 -1.53 -15.72 9.03
CA ALA A 157 -2.78 -15.00 9.19
C ALA A 157 -2.94 -14.49 10.63
N ARG A 158 -3.25 -13.22 10.78
CA ARG A 158 -3.47 -12.61 12.10
C ARG A 158 -4.22 -11.28 11.99
N PHE A 159 -4.76 -10.87 13.11
CA PHE A 159 -5.27 -9.52 13.26
C PHE A 159 -4.15 -8.51 13.53
N PHE A 160 -4.33 -7.32 13.01
CA PHE A 160 -3.53 -6.13 13.28
C PHE A 160 -4.42 -5.07 13.92
N LYS A 161 -3.85 -4.36 14.88
CA LYS A 161 -4.48 -3.27 15.60
C LYS A 161 -3.73 -1.96 15.33
N LEU A 162 -4.30 -0.86 15.82
CA LEU A 162 -3.69 0.47 15.67
C LEU A 162 -2.25 0.52 16.21
N GLU A 163 -1.95 -0.19 17.31
CA GLU A 163 -0.61 -0.26 17.87
C GLU A 163 0.40 -0.90 16.93
N ASP A 164 0.00 -1.90 16.13
CA ASP A 164 0.87 -2.51 15.11
C ASP A 164 1.26 -1.48 14.05
N VAL A 165 0.29 -0.72 13.54
CA VAL A 165 0.53 0.35 12.56
C VAL A 165 1.42 1.44 13.14
N LEU A 166 1.13 1.92 14.33
CA LEU A 166 1.94 2.93 15.01
C LEU A 166 3.35 2.45 15.36
N SER A 167 3.56 1.13 15.40
CA SER A 167 4.87 0.48 15.55
C SER A 167 5.57 0.22 14.20
N GLY A 168 5.07 0.78 13.11
CA GLY A 168 5.69 0.73 11.77
C GLY A 168 5.24 -0.42 10.89
N THR A 169 4.11 -1.07 11.18
CA THR A 169 3.52 -2.03 10.27
C THR A 169 2.69 -1.28 9.23
N LEU A 170 3.07 -1.38 7.97
CA LEU A 170 2.26 -0.96 6.84
C LEU A 170 1.69 -2.19 6.13
N PHE A 171 0.52 -2.03 5.54
CA PHE A 171 -0.12 -3.07 4.74
C PHE A 171 0.26 -2.89 3.28
N PRO A 172 0.56 -3.96 2.54
CA PRO A 172 0.88 -3.85 1.12
C PRO A 172 -0.32 -3.26 0.35
N VAL A 173 -0.16 -2.10 -0.28
CA VAL A 173 -1.25 -1.41 -1.00
C VAL A 173 -1.80 -2.30 -2.10
N ALA A 174 -0.95 -2.95 -2.89
CA ALA A 174 -1.38 -3.87 -3.94
C ALA A 174 -2.16 -5.10 -3.43
N SER A 175 -2.24 -5.31 -2.12
CA SER A 175 -2.90 -6.49 -1.54
C SER A 175 -4.11 -6.15 -0.66
N ILE A 176 -4.39 -4.87 -0.37
CA ILE A 176 -5.42 -4.48 0.60
C ILE A 176 -6.78 -4.24 -0.05
N CYS A 177 -7.82 -4.68 0.64
CA CYS A 177 -9.21 -4.30 0.42
C CYS A 177 -9.79 -3.69 1.71
N VAL A 178 -10.44 -2.55 1.60
CA VAL A 178 -11.00 -1.82 2.76
C VAL A 178 -12.50 -1.61 2.60
N ARG A 179 -13.21 -1.48 3.72
CA ARG A 179 -14.58 -0.94 3.70
C ARG A 179 -14.56 0.52 3.30
N ARG A 180 -15.57 0.97 2.59
CA ARG A 180 -15.74 2.37 2.17
C ARG A 180 -15.60 3.35 3.33
N MET A 181 -16.04 2.99 4.53
CA MET A 181 -15.91 3.84 5.72
C MET A 181 -14.46 4.28 5.99
N VAL A 182 -13.46 3.52 5.56
CA VAL A 182 -12.04 3.91 5.68
C VAL A 182 -11.74 5.12 4.80
N ILE A 183 -12.30 5.15 3.59
CA ILE A 183 -12.17 6.25 2.65
C ILE A 183 -12.97 7.48 3.12
N ASP A 184 -14.21 7.26 3.58
CA ASP A 184 -15.09 8.33 4.05
C ASP A 184 -14.54 9.05 5.31
N ASN A 185 -13.70 8.36 6.10
CA ASN A 185 -13.03 8.91 7.28
C ASN A 185 -11.57 9.29 7.03
N TRP A 186 -11.16 9.47 5.77
CA TRP A 186 -9.81 9.92 5.44
C TRP A 186 -9.49 11.29 6.02
N ASP A 187 -8.49 11.37 6.90
CA ASP A 187 -8.12 12.63 7.53
C ASP A 187 -7.24 13.48 6.61
N ASN A 188 -7.85 14.49 6.04
CA ASN A 188 -7.20 15.45 5.15
C ASN A 188 -6.19 16.39 5.85
N SER A 189 -6.19 16.44 7.17
CA SER A 189 -5.24 17.26 7.94
C SER A 189 -3.88 16.59 8.07
N ILE A 190 -3.84 15.25 7.97
CA ILE A 190 -2.60 14.48 8.05
C ILE A 190 -1.80 14.64 6.75
N ARG A 191 -0.56 15.13 6.89
CA ARG A 191 0.41 15.27 5.80
C ARG A 191 1.41 14.12 5.84
N SER A 192 1.12 13.04 5.13
CA SER A 192 1.93 11.83 5.07
C SER A 192 1.69 11.07 3.77
N ASN A 193 2.43 9.99 3.55
CA ASN A 193 2.20 9.08 2.43
C ASN A 193 0.80 8.45 2.53
N GLY A 194 0.17 8.22 1.40
CA GLY A 194 -1.16 7.62 1.31
C GLY A 194 -1.26 6.30 2.05
N ASP A 195 -0.26 5.44 1.90
CA ASP A 195 -0.17 4.12 2.56
C ASP A 195 -0.24 4.21 4.09
N MET A 196 0.44 5.21 4.67
CA MET A 196 0.44 5.43 6.12
C MET A 196 -0.92 5.91 6.61
N ILE A 197 -1.54 6.83 5.87
CA ILE A 197 -2.87 7.35 6.21
C ILE A 197 -3.91 6.23 6.06
N LEU A 198 -3.83 5.43 4.99
CA LEU A 198 -4.72 4.30 4.75
C LEU A 198 -4.63 3.27 5.89
N ALA A 199 -3.42 2.83 6.23
CA ALA A 199 -3.17 1.87 7.30
C ALA A 199 -3.66 2.39 8.66
N TYR A 200 -3.36 3.65 8.97
CA TYR A 200 -3.79 4.31 10.20
C TYR A 200 -5.31 4.41 10.29
N THR A 201 -5.96 4.90 9.23
CA THR A 201 -7.42 5.08 9.20
C THR A 201 -8.11 3.73 9.32
N ALA A 202 -7.67 2.73 8.57
CA ALA A 202 -8.21 1.39 8.66
C ALA A 202 -8.12 0.83 10.09
N ALA A 203 -6.91 0.85 10.69
CA ALA A 203 -6.70 0.32 12.03
C ALA A 203 -7.34 1.16 13.16
N SER A 204 -7.69 2.42 12.89
CA SER A 204 -8.43 3.28 13.83
C SER A 204 -9.93 3.00 13.85
N LEU A 205 -10.48 2.49 12.76
CA LEU A 205 -11.91 2.24 12.58
C LEU A 205 -12.32 0.80 12.84
N GLY A 206 -11.37 -0.13 12.87
CA GLY A 206 -11.63 -1.54 13.10
C GLY A 206 -10.36 -2.36 13.09
N ASN A 207 -10.51 -3.67 13.27
CA ASN A 207 -9.39 -4.58 13.08
C ASN A 207 -9.01 -4.66 11.59
N VAL A 208 -7.74 -4.92 11.33
CA VAL A 208 -7.25 -5.27 10.00
C VAL A 208 -6.79 -6.72 10.05
N TYR A 209 -7.19 -7.53 9.08
CA TYR A 209 -6.82 -8.94 9.07
C TYR A 209 -5.93 -9.26 7.88
N MET A 210 -5.01 -10.19 8.07
CA MET A 210 -4.17 -10.71 7.00
C MET A 210 -4.54 -12.16 6.72
N LEU A 211 -4.87 -12.44 5.45
CA LEU A 211 -5.07 -13.78 4.93
C LEU A 211 -3.71 -14.48 4.67
N ASN A 212 -3.70 -15.81 4.72
CA ASN A 212 -2.47 -16.56 4.39
C ASN A 212 -2.14 -16.61 2.89
N ASP A 213 -3.14 -16.38 2.05
CA ASP A 213 -2.99 -16.47 0.60
C ASP A 213 -2.02 -15.41 0.08
N CYS A 214 -1.17 -15.81 -0.87
CA CYS A 214 -0.31 -14.89 -1.59
C CYS A 214 -1.08 -14.36 -2.80
N MET A 215 -1.47 -13.09 -2.76
CA MET A 215 -2.48 -12.54 -3.68
C MET A 215 -1.92 -11.55 -4.69
N SER A 216 -0.77 -10.96 -4.41
CA SER A 216 -0.19 -9.92 -5.27
C SER A 216 1.33 -9.93 -5.27
N VAL A 217 1.89 -9.26 -6.28
CA VAL A 217 3.33 -9.04 -6.42
C VAL A 217 3.60 -7.55 -6.32
N TYR A 218 4.47 -7.18 -5.37
CA TYR A 218 5.04 -5.86 -5.25
C TYR A 218 6.37 -5.80 -5.99
N ARG A 219 6.48 -4.92 -6.98
CA ARG A 219 7.72 -4.73 -7.74
C ARG A 219 8.61 -3.66 -7.16
N ARG A 220 9.89 -3.97 -7.13
CA ARG A 220 10.97 -3.01 -6.90
C ARG A 220 11.67 -2.73 -8.23
N THR A 221 11.23 -1.72 -8.93
CA THR A 221 11.72 -1.39 -10.28
C THR A 221 12.99 -0.52 -10.26
N GLY A 222 13.35 0.05 -9.11
CA GLY A 222 14.43 1.04 -9.00
C GLY A 222 14.06 2.43 -9.56
N LYS A 223 12.89 2.57 -10.17
CA LYS A 223 12.40 3.82 -10.76
C LYS A 223 11.28 4.46 -9.94
N GLY A 224 10.70 3.73 -8.98
CA GLY A 224 9.64 4.22 -8.11
C GLY A 224 10.12 5.31 -7.14
N VAL A 225 9.19 6.10 -6.62
CA VAL A 225 9.45 7.22 -5.69
C VAL A 225 10.29 6.79 -4.47
N CYS A 226 10.07 5.59 -3.96
CA CYS A 226 10.80 5.06 -2.81
C CYS A 226 12.13 4.40 -3.21
N THR A 227 12.21 3.75 -4.38
CA THR A 227 13.35 2.91 -4.78
C THR A 227 14.42 3.65 -5.56
N SER A 228 14.15 4.85 -6.06
CA SER A 228 15.11 5.69 -6.82
C SER A 228 16.18 6.37 -5.96
N LYS A 229 16.02 6.37 -4.63
CA LYS A 229 16.95 6.99 -3.68
C LYS A 229 18.01 5.98 -3.21
N ASP A 230 19.20 6.48 -2.88
CA ASP A 230 20.18 5.64 -2.18
C ASP A 230 19.68 5.19 -0.80
N ARG A 231 20.31 4.15 -0.25
CA ARG A 231 19.88 3.51 1.00
C ARG A 231 19.87 4.47 2.20
N SER A 232 20.81 5.40 2.26
CA SER A 232 20.89 6.39 3.35
C SER A 232 19.76 7.41 3.25
N GLN A 233 19.50 7.88 2.05
CA GLN A 233 18.38 8.81 1.77
C GLN A 233 17.03 8.16 2.03
N GLN A 234 16.86 6.87 1.69
CA GLN A 234 15.65 6.11 2.02
C GLN A 234 15.44 6.04 3.53
N LEU A 235 16.48 5.70 4.31
CA LEU A 235 16.41 5.64 5.76
C LEU A 235 16.02 6.99 6.39
N ILE A 236 16.68 8.07 5.98
CA ILE A 236 16.41 9.40 6.51
C ILE A 236 14.96 9.82 6.18
N ALA A 237 14.51 9.56 4.95
CA ALA A 237 13.15 9.84 4.53
C ALA A 237 12.13 9.06 5.37
N GLU A 238 12.34 7.76 5.57
CA GLU A 238 11.49 6.90 6.39
C GLU A 238 11.39 7.39 7.84
N LEU A 239 12.54 7.71 8.48
CA LEU A 239 12.55 8.21 9.86
C LEU A 239 11.85 9.57 10.00
N LYS A 240 12.07 10.48 9.04
CA LYS A 240 11.42 11.79 8.99
C LYS A 240 9.91 11.68 8.83
N GLU A 241 9.48 10.82 7.93
CA GLU A 241 8.08 10.58 7.64
C GLU A 241 7.33 10.09 8.90
N TRP A 242 7.84 9.04 9.53
CA TRP A 242 7.25 8.51 10.76
C TRP A 242 7.27 9.49 11.92
N TYR A 243 8.34 10.29 12.06
CA TYR A 243 8.38 11.35 13.07
C TYR A 243 7.30 12.39 12.85
N ASN A 244 7.14 12.87 11.61
CA ASN A 244 6.14 13.87 11.26
C ASN A 244 4.72 13.33 11.43
N PHE A 245 4.49 12.10 11.02
CA PHE A 245 3.21 11.40 11.17
C PHE A 245 2.79 11.32 12.65
N HIS A 246 3.64 10.78 13.52
CA HIS A 246 3.37 10.71 14.96
C HIS A 246 3.18 12.09 15.62
N LYS A 247 3.89 13.11 15.12
CA LYS A 247 3.74 14.46 15.62
C LYS A 247 2.36 15.04 15.28
N GLN A 248 1.86 14.78 14.09
CA GLN A 248 0.54 15.26 13.64
C GLN A 248 -0.59 14.56 14.39
N LEU A 249 -0.49 13.26 14.64
CA LEU A 249 -1.47 12.50 15.40
C LEU A 249 -1.55 12.88 16.88
N GLN A 250 -0.62 13.71 17.40
CA GLN A 250 -0.50 14.04 18.83
C GLN A 250 -0.51 12.80 19.73
N PHE A 251 -0.01 11.67 19.22
CA PHE A 251 -0.16 10.37 19.83
C PHE A 251 0.59 10.30 21.16
N PRO A 252 -0.08 9.91 22.28
CA PRO A 252 0.49 10.02 23.62
C PRO A 252 1.57 8.97 23.93
N LYS A 253 1.76 7.96 23.08
CA LYS A 253 2.70 6.85 23.32
C LYS A 253 4.03 7.04 22.59
N PRO A 254 4.98 7.84 23.12
CA PRO A 254 6.26 8.07 22.46
C PRO A 254 7.10 6.80 22.30
N LEU A 255 6.86 5.77 23.14
CA LEU A 255 7.59 4.51 23.12
C LEU A 255 7.36 3.70 21.83
N THR A 256 6.18 3.76 21.23
CA THR A 256 5.90 3.11 19.94
C THR A 256 6.76 3.66 18.81
N LEU A 257 6.82 4.99 18.70
CA LEU A 257 7.68 5.66 17.73
C LEU A 257 9.17 5.34 17.97
N ILE A 258 9.61 5.42 19.24
CA ILE A 258 11.00 5.13 19.61
C ILE A 258 11.36 3.69 19.26
N HIS A 259 10.49 2.74 19.55
CA HIS A 259 10.70 1.33 19.22
C HIS A 259 10.82 1.13 17.70
N TYR A 260 9.92 1.73 16.92
CA TYR A 260 9.99 1.68 15.46
C TYR A 260 11.28 2.29 14.91
N GLN A 261 11.60 3.53 15.32
CA GLN A 261 12.82 4.20 14.88
C GLN A 261 14.07 3.40 15.24
N SER A 262 14.08 2.76 16.42
CA SER A 262 15.17 1.87 16.82
C SER A 262 15.31 0.65 15.90
N LYS A 263 14.19 0.05 15.46
CA LYS A 263 14.21 -1.05 14.48
C LYS A 263 14.79 -0.61 13.13
N VAL A 264 14.39 0.57 12.65
CA VAL A 264 14.89 1.12 11.37
C VAL A 264 16.40 1.39 11.46
N ILE A 265 16.86 2.00 12.55
CA ILE A 265 18.28 2.26 12.81
C ILE A 265 19.08 0.96 12.83
N VAL A 266 18.61 -0.05 13.57
CA VAL A 266 19.31 -1.35 13.65
C VAL A 266 19.36 -2.03 12.30
N ARG A 267 18.27 -2.05 11.55
CA ARG A 267 18.23 -2.58 10.17
C ARG A 267 19.28 -1.93 9.27
N TYR A 268 19.41 -0.61 9.38
CA TYR A 268 20.42 0.11 8.62
C TYR A 268 21.84 -0.28 9.04
N ILE A 269 22.13 -0.28 10.34
CA ILE A 269 23.46 -0.65 10.88
C ILE A 269 23.87 -2.07 10.46
N CYS A 270 22.92 -3.02 10.51
CA CYS A 270 23.18 -4.40 10.12
C CYS A 270 23.46 -4.56 8.63
N ASN A 271 22.82 -3.74 7.78
CA ASN A 271 22.94 -3.85 6.33
C ASN A 271 24.12 -3.05 5.75
N MET A 272 24.43 -1.87 6.31
CA MET A 272 25.38 -0.91 5.74
C MET A 272 26.61 -0.66 6.61
N GLY A 273 26.59 -1.10 7.87
CA GLY A 273 27.63 -0.84 8.85
C GLY A 273 27.58 0.55 9.48
N LEU A 274 28.18 0.66 10.68
CA LEU A 274 28.20 1.90 11.47
C LEU A 274 28.93 3.06 10.78
N HIS A 275 29.94 2.76 9.95
CA HIS A 275 30.76 3.79 9.29
C HIS A 275 29.98 4.65 8.29
N HIS A 276 28.89 4.12 7.73
CA HIS A 276 28.04 4.82 6.78
C HIS A 276 26.78 5.42 7.43
N PHE A 277 26.68 5.37 8.78
CA PHE A 277 25.47 5.81 9.47
C PHE A 277 25.41 7.34 9.55
N PRO A 278 24.37 7.99 9.00
CA PRO A 278 24.25 9.44 8.92
C PRO A 278 23.78 10.05 10.27
N PHE A 279 24.57 9.95 11.31
CA PHE A 279 24.25 10.34 12.69
C PHE A 279 23.65 11.75 12.80
N LYS A 280 24.27 12.75 12.16
CA LYS A 280 23.82 14.13 12.28
C LYS A 280 22.40 14.36 11.77
N ASP A 281 22.06 13.71 10.66
CA ASP A 281 20.75 13.88 10.03
C ASP A 281 19.67 13.10 10.76
N ILE A 282 19.99 11.93 11.26
CA ILE A 282 19.07 11.09 12.03
C ILE A 282 18.71 11.72 13.37
N LEU A 283 19.70 12.30 14.09
CA LEU A 283 19.45 12.93 15.39
C LEU A 283 18.37 14.03 15.33
N LYS A 284 18.22 14.71 14.20
CA LYS A 284 17.17 15.74 14.01
C LYS A 284 15.75 15.17 14.06
N HIS A 285 15.60 13.87 13.75
CA HIS A 285 14.31 13.18 13.66
C HIS A 285 14.04 12.22 14.82
N LEU A 286 14.95 12.17 15.81
CA LEU A 286 14.74 11.44 17.05
C LEU A 286 14.24 12.36 18.15
N ARG A 287 13.46 11.83 19.07
CA ARG A 287 13.06 12.53 20.28
C ARG A 287 14.23 12.52 21.29
N THR A 288 15.07 13.51 21.25
CA THR A 288 16.34 13.61 22.03
C THR A 288 16.17 13.40 23.54
N LYS A 289 15.02 13.82 24.12
CA LYS A 289 14.73 13.57 25.54
C LYS A 289 14.63 12.08 25.93
N TYR A 290 14.56 11.18 24.96
CA TYR A 290 14.48 9.73 25.19
C TYR A 290 15.74 8.98 24.75
N VAL A 291 16.89 9.63 24.65
CA VAL A 291 18.15 9.03 24.16
C VAL A 291 18.47 7.71 24.84
N LEU A 292 18.35 7.63 26.18
CA LEU A 292 18.62 6.39 26.91
C LEU A 292 17.69 5.24 26.50
N ILE A 293 16.45 5.55 26.18
CA ILE A 293 15.49 4.56 25.71
C ILE A 293 15.83 4.07 24.31
N TYR A 294 16.30 4.95 23.41
CA TYR A 294 16.83 4.55 22.10
C TYR A 294 18.03 3.61 22.26
N VAL A 295 18.98 3.97 23.11
CA VAL A 295 20.17 3.15 23.39
C VAL A 295 19.75 1.77 23.90
N TYR A 296 18.79 1.69 24.82
CA TYR A 296 18.26 0.42 25.32
C TYR A 296 17.66 -0.45 24.21
N TYR A 297 16.76 0.10 23.39
CA TYR A 297 16.09 -0.66 22.32
C TYR A 297 17.06 -1.07 21.22
N ILE A 298 17.97 -0.17 20.81
CA ILE A 298 19.00 -0.47 19.81
C ILE A 298 19.87 -1.63 20.27
N ASN A 299 20.39 -1.59 21.51
CA ASN A 299 21.20 -2.67 22.06
C ASN A 299 20.43 -3.99 22.14
N LYS A 300 19.18 -3.96 22.62
CA LYS A 300 18.33 -5.16 22.68
C LYS A 300 18.10 -5.79 21.30
N LEU A 301 17.89 -4.98 20.28
CA LEU A 301 17.67 -5.45 18.91
C LEU A 301 18.95 -5.96 18.26
N LEU A 302 20.10 -5.31 18.51
CA LEU A 302 21.40 -5.78 18.03
C LEU A 302 21.78 -7.13 18.64
N ILE A 303 21.58 -7.30 19.95
CA ILE A 303 21.83 -8.59 20.62
C ILE A 303 20.94 -9.69 20.01
N LYS A 304 19.65 -9.41 19.80
CA LYS A 304 18.75 -10.36 19.15
C LYS A 304 19.19 -10.71 17.73
N HIS A 305 19.65 -9.73 16.97
CA HIS A 305 20.14 -9.95 15.62
C HIS A 305 21.40 -10.84 15.62
N ILE A 306 22.37 -10.57 16.48
CA ILE A 306 23.57 -11.37 16.67
C ILE A 306 23.19 -12.80 17.08
N TYR A 307 22.32 -12.97 18.06
CA TYR A 307 21.86 -14.28 18.51
C TYR A 307 21.26 -15.10 17.35
N ASN A 308 20.38 -14.50 16.55
CA ASN A 308 19.77 -15.18 15.40
C ASN A 308 20.82 -15.63 14.36
N ILE A 309 21.89 -14.86 14.12
CA ILE A 309 22.97 -15.25 13.20
C ILE A 309 23.68 -16.54 13.69
N PHE A 310 23.83 -16.71 15.01
CA PHE A 310 24.52 -17.86 15.59
C PHE A 310 23.61 -19.08 15.78
N THR A 311 22.29 -18.91 15.80
CA THR A 311 21.33 -20.00 16.06
C THR A 311 20.66 -20.53 14.79
N THR A 312 20.80 -19.88 13.64
CA THR A 312 20.25 -20.27 12.33
C THR A 312 21.27 -20.97 11.42
N ARG A 313 22.41 -21.43 11.98
CA ARG A 313 23.36 -22.28 11.28
C ARG A 313 23.17 -23.75 11.61
#